data_6062590601c43cdd49a4e30c8f6c81f8
#
_entry.id   6062590601c43cdd49a4e30c8f6c81f8
#
_cell.length_a   1.000
_cell.length_b   1.000
_cell.length_c   1.000
_cell.angle_alpha   90.00
_cell.angle_beta   90.00
_cell.angle_gamma   90.00
#
_symmetry.space_group_name_H-M   'P 1'
#
loop_
_entity.id
_entity.type
_entity.pdbx_description
1 polymer ?
#
loop_
_entity_poly.entity_id
_entity_poly.type
_entity_poly.pdbx_seq_one_letter_code
_entity_poly.pdbx_strand_id
1 'polypeptide(L)'
;MYEKTKLKIGAINWDAFAPGNTYFSHHAIDSLGNEKYSSRLPFYIEKNNGEYVVPCRTTEEYEKELSYAVDAGIDFFAYCWYPDTTENRSIWHDDKAYAFLNDYYPELNYARKLYQQSPLNKKIGMCAIVFCINSYAESDFESLFDAMKEDYYVKVHGKPLLIIFDKYDVEFIELLKTYASKYGIEPYIAFINTVAHVAKDTDYTKADAVTAYGCGHSVNTFSEHTAKVRMDNEKRTGCGISVIPLFSVGWNPSPRVDRPKPWVIS
;
A
#
# COMPACT_ATOMS: atom_id res chain seq x y z
N MET A 1 28.38 -19.17 12.20
CA MET A 1 28.44 -17.70 12.11
C MET A 1 27.12 -17.25 11.46
N TYR A 2 26.17 -16.73 12.24
CA TYR A 2 24.92 -16.22 11.66
C TYR A 2 25.28 -14.95 10.88
N GLU A 3 25.10 -14.95 9.56
CA GLU A 3 25.09 -13.69 8.80
C GLU A 3 24.01 -12.81 9.43
N LYS A 4 24.41 -11.63 9.88
CA LYS A 4 23.44 -10.59 10.28
C LYS A 4 22.69 -10.19 9.00
N THR A 5 21.56 -10.83 8.75
CA THR A 5 20.64 -10.37 7.72
C THR A 5 20.24 -8.93 8.09
N LYS A 6 20.60 -8.00 7.24
CA LYS A 6 20.26 -6.58 7.42
C LYS A 6 18.72 -6.47 7.48
N LEU A 7 18.18 -5.95 8.57
CA LEU A 7 16.75 -5.63 8.67
C LEU A 7 16.38 -4.70 7.51
N LYS A 8 15.33 -5.02 6.75
CA LYS A 8 14.80 -4.15 5.71
C LYS A 8 13.60 -3.36 6.25
N ILE A 9 13.57 -2.07 5.93
CA ILE A 9 12.50 -1.14 6.30
C ILE A 9 11.70 -0.83 5.05
N GLY A 10 10.41 -1.18 5.06
CA GLY A 10 9.46 -0.84 4.00
C GLY A 10 8.50 0.27 4.42
N ALA A 11 8.03 1.06 3.46
CA ALA A 11 6.94 2.00 3.66
C ALA A 11 5.78 1.68 2.71
N ILE A 12 4.55 1.74 3.22
CA ILE A 12 3.36 1.60 2.38
C ILE A 12 3.20 2.88 1.55
N ASN A 13 3.02 2.73 0.25
CA ASN A 13 2.76 3.82 -0.67
C ASN A 13 1.36 3.67 -1.30
N TRP A 14 0.48 4.60 -0.92
CA TRP A 14 -0.82 4.79 -1.55
C TRP A 14 -0.88 6.22 -2.08
N ASP A 15 -0.61 6.39 -3.38
CA ASP A 15 -0.50 7.72 -4.00
C ASP A 15 -1.86 8.23 -4.46
N ALA A 16 -2.51 9.03 -3.61
CA ALA A 16 -3.73 9.75 -3.96
C ALA A 16 -3.48 11.00 -4.84
N PHE A 17 -2.21 11.33 -5.13
CA PHE A 17 -1.84 12.54 -5.89
C PHE A 17 -1.54 12.23 -7.36
N ALA A 18 -2.43 11.48 -8.03
CA ALA A 18 -2.39 11.33 -9.47
C ALA A 18 -2.70 12.67 -10.16
N PRO A 19 -2.05 12.99 -11.32
CA PRO A 19 -2.28 14.24 -12.01
C PRO A 19 -3.67 14.35 -12.63
N GLY A 20 -4.12 15.57 -12.79
CA GLY A 20 -5.45 15.87 -13.29
C GLY A 20 -6.53 15.70 -12.24
N ASN A 21 -7.35 16.50 -11.85
CA ASN A 21 -8.36 16.50 -10.77
C ASN A 21 -9.17 15.20 -10.68
N THR A 22 -8.48 14.09 -10.41
CA THR A 22 -9.08 12.78 -10.19
C THR A 22 -9.87 12.80 -8.90
N TYR A 23 -10.73 11.81 -8.70
CA TYR A 23 -11.52 11.72 -7.48
C TYR A 23 -10.63 11.77 -6.22
N PHE A 24 -9.56 10.97 -6.19
CA PHE A 24 -8.69 10.89 -5.01
C PHE A 24 -7.82 12.13 -4.84
N SER A 25 -7.20 12.64 -5.90
CA SER A 25 -6.36 13.84 -5.84
C SER A 25 -7.16 15.09 -5.48
N HIS A 26 -8.37 15.25 -6.01
CA HIS A 26 -9.28 16.32 -5.64
C HIS A 26 -9.59 16.29 -4.13
N HIS A 27 -9.96 15.14 -3.59
CA HIS A 27 -10.23 15.01 -2.16
C HIS A 27 -9.00 15.22 -1.26
N ALA A 28 -7.83 14.79 -1.71
CA ALA A 28 -6.57 15.02 -1.00
C ALA A 28 -6.23 16.52 -0.95
N ILE A 29 -6.34 17.21 -2.09
CA ILE A 29 -6.13 18.66 -2.21
C ILE A 29 -7.15 19.43 -1.35
N ASP A 30 -8.43 19.11 -1.42
CA ASP A 30 -9.46 19.75 -0.59
C ASP A 30 -9.21 19.58 0.91
N SER A 31 -8.66 18.43 1.29
CA SER A 31 -8.38 18.15 2.70
C SER A 31 -7.13 18.88 3.20
N LEU A 32 -6.08 18.95 2.39
CA LEU A 32 -4.77 19.50 2.76
C LEU A 32 -4.55 20.94 2.28
N GLY A 33 -5.29 21.42 1.28
CA GLY A 33 -5.14 22.76 0.72
C GLY A 33 -5.66 23.89 1.63
N ASN A 34 -6.35 23.56 2.72
CA ASN A 34 -6.70 24.53 3.73
C ASN A 34 -5.43 25.13 4.37
N GLU A 35 -5.43 26.44 4.67
CA GLU A 35 -4.30 27.15 5.26
C GLU A 35 -3.73 26.44 6.50
N LYS A 36 -4.60 25.88 7.34
CA LYS A 36 -4.23 25.11 8.54
C LYS A 36 -3.40 23.86 8.25
N TYR A 37 -3.53 23.26 7.06
CA TYR A 37 -2.92 21.98 6.70
C TYR A 37 -2.01 22.04 5.48
N SER A 38 -1.92 23.17 4.80
CA SER A 38 -1.18 23.30 3.55
C SER A 38 0.31 22.97 3.65
N SER A 39 0.90 23.11 4.85
CA SER A 39 2.28 22.66 5.12
C SER A 39 2.49 21.13 5.04
N ARG A 40 1.40 20.35 4.95
CA ARG A 40 1.44 18.88 4.78
C ARG A 40 1.28 18.44 3.32
N LEU A 41 1.04 19.38 2.42
CA LEU A 41 1.00 19.07 0.99
C LEU A 41 2.37 18.56 0.54
N PRO A 42 2.41 17.55 -0.37
CA PRO A 42 3.66 17.14 -0.98
C PRO A 42 4.39 18.32 -1.63
N PHE A 43 5.71 18.27 -1.61
CA PHE A 43 6.56 19.36 -2.08
C PHE A 43 6.41 19.72 -3.57
N TYR A 44 5.84 18.81 -4.36
CA TYR A 44 5.60 18.97 -5.79
C TYR A 44 4.22 19.57 -6.12
N ILE A 45 3.35 19.79 -5.13
CA ILE A 45 2.04 20.41 -5.37
C ILE A 45 2.22 21.88 -5.72
N GLU A 46 1.61 22.29 -6.82
CA GLU A 46 1.66 23.66 -7.33
C GLU A 46 0.44 24.47 -6.88
N LYS A 47 0.58 25.78 -6.92
CA LYS A 47 -0.53 26.72 -6.69
C LYS A 47 -0.74 27.59 -7.93
N ASN A 48 -1.83 27.34 -8.66
CA ASN A 48 -2.19 28.04 -9.88
C ASN A 48 -3.47 28.86 -9.64
N ASN A 49 -3.41 30.18 -9.89
CA ASN A 49 -4.55 31.08 -9.69
C ASN A 49 -5.21 31.00 -8.30
N GLY A 50 -4.41 30.72 -7.26
CA GLY A 50 -4.90 30.59 -5.89
C GLY A 50 -5.35 29.17 -5.49
N GLU A 51 -5.49 28.26 -6.42
CA GLU A 51 -5.89 26.86 -6.19
C GLU A 51 -4.69 25.92 -6.23
N TYR A 52 -4.69 24.90 -5.38
CA TYR A 52 -3.69 23.84 -5.43
C TYR A 52 -4.02 22.83 -6.52
N VAL A 53 -3.01 22.40 -7.26
CA VAL A 53 -3.13 21.43 -8.34
C VAL A 53 -2.05 20.37 -8.24
N VAL A 54 -2.38 19.15 -8.66
CA VAL A 54 -1.42 18.05 -8.80
C VAL A 54 -0.86 18.10 -10.22
N PRO A 55 0.43 18.47 -10.41
CA PRO A 55 1.02 18.50 -11.73
C PRO A 55 1.28 17.10 -12.28
N CYS A 56 1.42 16.98 -13.59
CA CYS A 56 2.06 15.81 -14.19
C CYS A 56 3.53 15.82 -13.80
N ARG A 57 3.99 14.74 -13.18
CA ARG A 57 5.39 14.56 -12.80
C ARG A 57 6.12 13.74 -13.86
N THR A 58 7.34 14.15 -14.18
CA THR A 58 8.27 13.29 -14.92
C THR A 58 8.89 12.23 -14.02
N THR A 59 9.56 11.26 -14.61
CA THR A 59 10.32 10.26 -13.84
C THR A 59 11.40 10.94 -13.00
N GLU A 60 12.10 11.95 -13.54
CA GLU A 60 13.15 12.69 -12.84
C GLU A 60 12.61 13.47 -11.62
N GLU A 61 11.42 14.03 -11.74
CA GLU A 61 10.77 14.71 -10.60
C GLU A 61 10.36 13.70 -9.51
N TYR A 62 9.89 12.52 -9.89
CA TYR A 62 9.57 11.46 -8.95
C TYR A 62 10.83 10.87 -8.29
N GLU A 63 11.96 10.85 -8.99
CA GLU A 63 13.25 10.41 -8.44
C GLU A 63 13.68 11.24 -7.22
N LYS A 64 13.26 12.48 -7.12
CA LYS A 64 13.51 13.30 -5.93
C LYS A 64 12.80 12.73 -4.69
N GLU A 65 11.56 12.24 -4.85
CA GLU A 65 10.84 11.56 -3.78
C GLU A 65 11.53 10.24 -3.40
N LEU A 66 11.94 9.45 -4.40
CA LEU A 66 12.69 8.22 -4.18
C LEU A 66 14.03 8.48 -3.47
N SER A 67 14.73 9.55 -3.85
CA SER A 67 16.01 9.89 -3.19
C SER A 67 15.81 10.24 -1.71
N TYR A 68 14.77 10.97 -1.37
CA TYR A 68 14.44 11.24 0.03
C TYR A 68 14.13 9.98 0.82
N ALA A 69 13.44 9.01 0.21
CA ALA A 69 13.17 7.73 0.85
C ALA A 69 14.45 6.93 1.09
N VAL A 70 15.36 6.89 0.10
CA VAL A 70 16.68 6.24 0.22
C VAL A 70 17.50 6.90 1.33
N ASP A 71 17.56 8.23 1.35
CA ASP A 71 18.31 9.00 2.36
C ASP A 71 17.72 8.82 3.77
N ALA A 72 16.41 8.62 3.87
CA ALA A 72 15.73 8.29 5.12
C ALA A 72 15.93 6.83 5.57
N GLY A 73 16.57 5.98 4.77
CA GLY A 73 16.83 4.58 5.10
C GLY A 73 15.67 3.64 4.80
N ILE A 74 14.74 4.03 3.92
CA ILE A 74 13.69 3.14 3.41
C ILE A 74 14.32 2.21 2.37
N ASP A 75 14.19 0.91 2.57
CA ASP A 75 14.75 -0.11 1.67
C ASP A 75 13.77 -0.47 0.53
N PHE A 76 12.45 -0.29 0.73
CA PHE A 76 11.46 -0.56 -0.30
C PHE A 76 10.12 0.15 -0.06
N PHE A 77 9.36 0.35 -1.13
CA PHE A 77 7.95 0.72 -1.06
C PHE A 77 7.03 -0.50 -1.25
N ALA A 78 6.00 -0.61 -0.42
CA ALA A 78 4.87 -1.50 -0.64
C ALA A 78 3.75 -0.69 -1.33
N TYR A 79 3.68 -0.79 -2.66
CA TYR A 79 2.67 -0.05 -3.43
C TYR A 79 1.31 -0.73 -3.35
N CYS A 80 0.28 0.02 -3.02
CA CYS A 80 -1.09 -0.42 -3.25
C CYS A 80 -1.26 -0.60 -4.76
N TRP A 81 -1.49 -1.83 -5.18
CA TRP A 81 -1.53 -2.22 -6.57
C TRP A 81 -2.98 -2.39 -7.05
N TYR A 82 -3.24 -1.84 -8.21
CA TYR A 82 -4.53 -1.92 -8.87
C TYR A 82 -4.35 -2.47 -10.28
N PRO A 83 -5.31 -3.26 -10.85
CA PRO A 83 -5.26 -3.67 -12.23
C PRO A 83 -5.18 -2.48 -13.18
N ASP A 84 -4.37 -2.64 -14.24
CA ASP A 84 -4.24 -1.60 -15.26
C ASP A 84 -5.39 -1.64 -16.28
N THR A 85 -6.13 -2.74 -16.33
CA THR A 85 -7.25 -2.93 -17.25
C THR A 85 -8.55 -2.34 -16.70
N THR A 86 -9.34 -1.76 -17.60
CA THR A 86 -10.64 -1.14 -17.29
C THR A 86 -11.82 -2.05 -17.61
N GLU A 87 -11.57 -3.26 -18.09
CA GLU A 87 -12.60 -4.11 -18.69
C GLU A 87 -13.56 -4.76 -17.66
N ASN A 88 -13.15 -4.88 -16.39
CA ASN A 88 -13.97 -5.44 -15.31
C ASN A 88 -14.08 -4.51 -14.11
N ARG A 89 -14.62 -3.32 -14.30
CA ARG A 89 -14.68 -2.26 -13.29
C ARG A 89 -15.65 -2.52 -12.14
N SER A 90 -16.50 -3.54 -12.22
CA SER A 90 -17.38 -3.98 -11.11
C SER A 90 -16.63 -4.75 -10.01
N ILE A 91 -15.31 -4.91 -10.14
CA ILE A 91 -14.49 -5.78 -9.31
C ILE A 91 -14.36 -5.23 -7.88
N TRP A 92 -14.24 -3.91 -7.71
CA TRP A 92 -13.84 -3.29 -6.45
C TRP A 92 -14.98 -3.04 -5.47
N HIS A 93 -16.15 -2.68 -5.98
CA HIS A 93 -17.32 -2.38 -5.18
C HIS A 93 -18.59 -2.91 -5.86
N ASP A 94 -19.18 -3.93 -5.24
CA ASP A 94 -20.52 -4.41 -5.62
C ASP A 94 -21.61 -3.45 -5.16
N ASP A 95 -21.32 -2.63 -4.14
CA ASP A 95 -22.25 -1.61 -3.66
C ASP A 95 -22.37 -0.47 -4.68
N LYS A 96 -23.59 -0.28 -5.19
CA LYS A 96 -23.91 0.78 -6.15
C LYS A 96 -23.50 2.18 -5.69
N ALA A 97 -23.44 2.43 -4.38
CA ALA A 97 -23.03 3.71 -3.81
C ALA A 97 -21.54 4.02 -4.06
N TYR A 98 -20.70 3.01 -4.22
CA TYR A 98 -19.26 3.16 -4.38
C TYR A 98 -18.72 2.62 -5.70
N ALA A 99 -19.56 2.01 -6.53
CA ALA A 99 -19.15 1.44 -7.82
C ALA A 99 -18.44 2.44 -8.74
N PHE A 100 -18.76 3.74 -8.63
CA PHE A 100 -18.10 4.80 -9.40
C PHE A 100 -16.60 4.93 -9.09
N LEU A 101 -16.14 4.50 -7.90
CA LEU A 101 -14.73 4.53 -7.53
C LEU A 101 -13.88 3.59 -8.39
N ASN A 102 -14.49 2.56 -8.97
CA ASN A 102 -13.80 1.61 -9.84
C ASN A 102 -13.14 2.31 -11.04
N ASP A 103 -13.70 3.43 -11.50
CA ASP A 103 -13.17 4.22 -12.60
C ASP A 103 -11.88 4.97 -12.27
N TYR A 104 -11.61 5.20 -10.99
CA TYR A 104 -10.50 6.02 -10.51
C TYR A 104 -9.34 5.23 -9.92
N TYR A 105 -9.54 3.97 -9.53
CA TYR A 105 -8.46 3.16 -8.93
C TYR A 105 -7.22 2.99 -9.81
N PRO A 106 -7.31 2.81 -11.15
CA PRO A 106 -6.12 2.70 -12.00
C PRO A 106 -5.20 3.92 -11.95
N GLU A 107 -5.73 5.09 -11.61
CA GLU A 107 -4.96 6.33 -11.49
C GLU A 107 -4.00 6.30 -10.29
N LEU A 108 -4.34 5.52 -9.26
CA LEU A 108 -3.48 5.30 -8.08
C LEU A 108 -2.20 4.50 -8.40
N ASN A 109 -2.08 3.95 -9.61
CA ASN A 109 -0.86 3.33 -10.10
C ASN A 109 0.19 4.35 -10.60
N TYR A 110 -0.11 5.65 -10.60
CA TYR A 110 0.74 6.66 -11.24
C TYR A 110 2.16 6.68 -10.67
N ALA A 111 2.31 6.79 -9.35
CA ALA A 111 3.62 6.78 -8.71
C ALA A 111 4.37 5.46 -8.95
N ARG A 112 3.68 4.32 -8.92
CA ARG A 112 4.27 3.02 -9.21
C ARG A 112 4.83 2.94 -10.64
N LYS A 113 4.10 3.49 -11.62
CA LYS A 113 4.56 3.52 -13.03
C LYS A 113 5.81 4.38 -13.19
N LEU A 114 5.89 5.54 -12.52
CA LEU A 114 7.09 6.38 -12.50
C LEU A 114 8.26 5.65 -11.81
N TYR A 115 8.01 4.97 -10.69
CA TYR A 115 9.02 4.17 -10.00
C TYR A 115 9.62 3.10 -10.92
N GLN A 116 8.80 2.36 -11.65
CA GLN A 116 9.27 1.29 -12.53
C GLN A 116 10.17 1.78 -13.66
N GLN A 117 10.01 3.03 -14.09
CA GLN A 117 10.82 3.67 -15.13
C GLN A 117 12.10 4.31 -14.58
N SER A 118 12.19 4.56 -13.27
CA SER A 118 13.33 5.24 -12.66
C SER A 118 14.53 4.32 -12.47
N PRO A 119 15.77 4.76 -12.78
CA PRO A 119 16.97 4.02 -12.46
C PRO A 119 17.21 3.85 -10.94
N LEU A 120 16.53 4.62 -10.09
CA LEU A 120 16.60 4.50 -8.64
C LEU A 120 15.90 3.24 -8.11
N ASN A 121 15.10 2.54 -8.92
CA ASN A 121 14.55 1.23 -8.59
C ASN A 121 15.62 0.17 -8.23
N LYS A 122 16.90 0.40 -8.62
CA LYS A 122 18.06 -0.40 -8.20
C LYS A 122 18.53 -0.10 -6.77
N LYS A 123 18.11 1.01 -6.17
CA LYS A 123 18.51 1.44 -4.81
C LYS A 123 17.41 1.24 -3.79
N ILE A 124 16.17 1.38 -4.20
CA ILE A 124 14.99 1.19 -3.36
C ILE A 124 14.07 0.19 -4.05
N GLY A 125 13.77 -0.91 -3.38
CA GLY A 125 12.92 -1.96 -3.95
C GLY A 125 11.43 -1.65 -3.93
N MET A 126 10.63 -2.58 -4.46
CA MET A 126 9.18 -2.55 -4.29
C MET A 126 8.60 -3.93 -3.97
N CYS A 127 7.44 -3.94 -3.32
CA CYS A 127 6.50 -5.06 -3.37
C CYS A 127 5.09 -4.51 -3.60
N ALA A 128 4.13 -5.40 -3.81
CA ALA A 128 2.73 -5.00 -4.03
C ALA A 128 1.87 -5.33 -2.81
N ILE A 129 0.87 -4.48 -2.59
CA ILE A 129 -0.28 -4.74 -1.74
C ILE A 129 -1.49 -4.89 -2.66
N VAL A 130 -2.12 -6.06 -2.69
CA VAL A 130 -3.31 -6.34 -3.49
C VAL A 130 -4.53 -6.47 -2.59
N PHE A 131 -5.68 -6.05 -3.08
CA PHE A 131 -6.92 -6.19 -2.32
C PHE A 131 -7.48 -7.61 -2.46
N CYS A 132 -8.12 -8.12 -1.41
CA CYS A 132 -8.77 -9.41 -1.41
C CYS A 132 -10.11 -9.35 -2.15
N ILE A 133 -10.10 -9.63 -3.46
CA ILE A 133 -11.27 -9.56 -4.32
C ILE A 133 -11.34 -10.83 -5.19
N ASN A 134 -12.38 -11.64 -5.00
CA ASN A 134 -12.48 -12.94 -5.64
C ASN A 134 -12.86 -12.88 -7.13
N SER A 135 -13.24 -11.73 -7.66
CA SER A 135 -13.64 -11.53 -9.05
C SER A 135 -12.49 -11.17 -10.00
N TYR A 136 -11.25 -11.15 -9.54
CA TYR A 136 -10.10 -10.93 -10.41
C TYR A 136 -9.96 -12.03 -11.46
N ALA A 137 -9.71 -11.60 -12.69
CA ALA A 137 -9.21 -12.48 -13.75
C ALA A 137 -7.68 -12.62 -13.66
N GLU A 138 -7.12 -13.66 -14.27
CA GLU A 138 -5.66 -13.87 -14.34
C GLU A 138 -4.96 -12.69 -15.01
N SER A 139 -5.55 -12.17 -16.10
CA SER A 139 -5.04 -11.01 -16.84
C SER A 139 -4.89 -9.74 -15.99
N ASP A 140 -5.65 -9.61 -14.91
CA ASP A 140 -5.54 -8.47 -14.00
C ASP A 140 -4.19 -8.46 -13.27
N PHE A 141 -3.52 -9.59 -13.15
CA PHE A 141 -2.24 -9.73 -12.46
C PHE A 141 -1.02 -9.80 -13.38
N GLU A 142 -1.18 -9.76 -14.69
CA GLU A 142 -0.08 -9.92 -15.64
C GLU A 142 1.09 -8.94 -15.35
N SER A 143 0.78 -7.66 -15.26
CA SER A 143 1.79 -6.63 -14.98
C SER A 143 2.43 -6.78 -13.58
N LEU A 144 1.71 -7.34 -12.62
CA LEU A 144 2.23 -7.63 -11.30
C LEU A 144 3.21 -8.80 -11.34
N PHE A 145 2.83 -9.90 -12.00
CA PHE A 145 3.69 -11.07 -12.10
C PHE A 145 4.95 -10.79 -12.92
N ASP A 146 4.86 -9.93 -13.94
CA ASP A 146 6.06 -9.47 -14.65
C ASP A 146 6.97 -8.64 -13.75
N ALA A 147 6.42 -7.70 -12.97
CA ALA A 147 7.20 -6.93 -12.00
C ALA A 147 7.87 -7.82 -10.95
N MET A 148 7.26 -8.94 -10.53
CA MET A 148 7.83 -9.88 -9.55
C MET A 148 9.08 -10.60 -10.04
N LYS A 149 9.31 -10.68 -11.34
CA LYS A 149 10.52 -11.28 -11.94
C LYS A 149 11.73 -10.34 -11.87
N GLU A 150 11.48 -9.04 -11.77
CA GLU A 150 12.51 -8.00 -11.80
C GLU A 150 13.40 -8.01 -10.54
N ASP A 151 14.62 -7.53 -10.69
CA ASP A 151 15.61 -7.48 -9.60
C ASP A 151 15.24 -6.49 -8.49
N TYR A 152 14.47 -5.46 -8.83
CA TYR A 152 13.99 -4.47 -7.85
C TYR A 152 12.85 -5.00 -6.98
N TYR A 153 12.23 -6.13 -7.34
CA TYR A 153 11.13 -6.66 -6.55
C TYR A 153 11.64 -7.35 -5.27
N VAL A 154 11.09 -6.97 -4.14
CA VAL A 154 11.50 -7.48 -2.82
C VAL A 154 11.20 -8.97 -2.70
N LYS A 155 12.21 -9.73 -2.28
CA LYS A 155 12.11 -11.18 -2.07
C LYS A 155 12.37 -11.53 -0.61
N VAL A 156 11.59 -12.45 -0.08
CA VAL A 156 11.75 -13.08 1.24
C VAL A 156 12.03 -14.54 1.01
N HIS A 157 13.16 -15.05 1.50
CA HIS A 157 13.62 -16.41 1.23
C HIS A 157 13.63 -16.78 -0.26
N GLY A 158 13.98 -15.82 -1.13
CA GLY A 158 14.02 -16.01 -2.58
C GLY A 158 12.65 -15.89 -3.29
N LYS A 159 11.54 -15.79 -2.58
CA LYS A 159 10.19 -15.65 -3.11
C LYS A 159 9.74 -14.18 -3.13
N PRO A 160 9.12 -13.68 -4.22
CA PRO A 160 8.63 -12.29 -4.26
C PRO A 160 7.56 -12.04 -3.20
N LEU A 161 7.71 -10.95 -2.44
CA LEU A 161 6.78 -10.57 -1.39
C LEU A 161 5.49 -10.00 -1.98
N LEU A 162 4.36 -10.63 -1.65
CA LEU A 162 3.02 -10.15 -1.98
C LEU A 162 2.21 -9.96 -0.71
N ILE A 163 1.64 -8.77 -0.51
CA ILE A 163 0.84 -8.45 0.67
C ILE A 163 -0.64 -8.40 0.25
N ILE A 164 -1.50 -9.13 0.94
CA ILE A 164 -2.95 -9.10 0.75
C ILE A 164 -3.56 -8.13 1.75
N PHE A 165 -4.32 -7.16 1.25
CA PHE A 165 -5.06 -6.20 2.06
C PHE A 165 -6.46 -6.74 2.40
N ASP A 166 -6.97 -6.32 3.55
CA ASP A 166 -8.33 -6.48 4.07
C ASP A 166 -8.51 -7.71 4.98
N LYS A 167 -8.34 -8.94 4.51
CA LYS A 167 -8.61 -10.13 5.31
C LYS A 167 -7.74 -11.33 4.93
N TYR A 168 -7.68 -12.30 5.82
CA TYR A 168 -7.20 -13.62 5.50
C TYR A 168 -8.31 -14.40 4.79
N ASP A 169 -8.08 -14.72 3.52
CA ASP A 169 -9.02 -15.45 2.68
C ASP A 169 -8.29 -16.58 1.94
N VAL A 170 -8.62 -17.81 2.28
CA VAL A 170 -7.93 -19.00 1.75
C VAL A 170 -8.19 -19.16 0.26
N GLU A 171 -9.42 -18.91 -0.21
CA GLU A 171 -9.78 -19.06 -1.61
C GLU A 171 -9.01 -18.06 -2.47
N PHE A 172 -8.92 -16.82 -2.02
CA PHE A 172 -8.16 -15.80 -2.71
C PHE A 172 -6.66 -16.10 -2.73
N ILE A 173 -6.09 -16.58 -1.62
CA ILE A 173 -4.68 -16.99 -1.54
C ILE A 173 -4.38 -18.10 -2.55
N GLU A 174 -5.21 -19.13 -2.62
CA GLU A 174 -5.02 -20.24 -3.55
C GLU A 174 -5.24 -19.81 -5.00
N LEU A 175 -6.15 -18.87 -5.27
CA LEU A 175 -6.35 -18.26 -6.59
C LEU A 175 -5.05 -17.55 -7.03
N LEU A 176 -4.50 -16.68 -6.19
CA LEU A 176 -3.24 -15.96 -6.46
C LEU A 176 -2.07 -16.91 -6.73
N LYS A 177 -1.93 -17.95 -5.91
CA LYS A 177 -0.89 -18.98 -6.11
C LYS A 177 -1.08 -19.71 -7.44
N THR A 178 -2.32 -20.03 -7.79
CA THR A 178 -2.64 -20.71 -9.05
C THR A 178 -2.27 -19.82 -10.24
N TYR A 179 -2.62 -18.55 -10.22
CA TYR A 179 -2.27 -17.63 -11.30
C TYR A 179 -0.75 -17.42 -11.38
N ALA A 180 -0.09 -17.14 -10.25
CA ALA A 180 1.36 -16.93 -10.21
C ALA A 180 2.16 -18.13 -10.72
N SER A 181 1.69 -19.35 -10.43
CA SER A 181 2.36 -20.58 -10.87
C SER A 181 2.46 -20.71 -12.39
N LYS A 182 1.49 -20.19 -13.14
CA LYS A 182 1.51 -20.16 -14.60
C LYS A 182 2.61 -19.27 -15.17
N TYR A 183 3.06 -18.29 -14.37
CA TYR A 183 4.18 -17.39 -14.69
C TYR A 183 5.51 -17.88 -14.11
N GLY A 184 5.54 -19.10 -13.52
CA GLY A 184 6.71 -19.67 -12.87
C GLY A 184 7.09 -18.96 -11.55
N ILE A 185 6.12 -18.33 -10.89
CA ILE A 185 6.31 -17.56 -9.68
C ILE A 185 5.71 -18.30 -8.48
N GLU A 186 6.47 -18.37 -7.39
CA GLU A 186 6.00 -18.80 -6.07
C GLU A 186 6.10 -17.60 -5.11
N PRO A 187 5.00 -16.86 -4.86
CA PRO A 187 5.04 -15.67 -4.01
C PRO A 187 5.18 -16.03 -2.53
N TYR A 188 5.90 -15.19 -1.77
CA TYR A 188 5.84 -15.14 -0.31
C TYR A 188 4.64 -14.29 0.08
N ILE A 189 3.59 -14.91 0.58
CA ILE A 189 2.32 -14.25 0.86
C ILE A 189 2.25 -13.79 2.30
N ALA A 190 2.15 -12.47 2.50
CA ALA A 190 1.76 -11.86 3.76
C ALA A 190 0.33 -11.32 3.66
N PHE A 191 -0.43 -11.31 4.74
CA PHE A 191 -1.73 -10.67 4.76
C PHE A 191 -1.82 -9.62 5.87
N ILE A 192 -2.61 -8.59 5.62
CA ILE A 192 -2.89 -7.54 6.60
C ILE A 192 -4.03 -8.00 7.48
N ASN A 193 -3.79 -8.04 8.79
CA ASN A 193 -4.80 -8.40 9.76
C ASN A 193 -4.83 -7.41 10.93
N THR A 194 -6.02 -6.98 11.32
CA THR A 194 -6.20 -6.24 12.56
C THR A 194 -6.14 -7.22 13.74
N VAL A 195 -5.61 -6.76 14.87
CA VAL A 195 -5.52 -7.58 16.09
C VAL A 195 -6.89 -8.10 16.55
N ALA A 196 -7.94 -7.35 16.28
CA ALA A 196 -9.31 -7.75 16.60
C ALA A 196 -9.79 -8.98 15.80
N HIS A 197 -9.16 -9.25 14.66
CA HIS A 197 -9.52 -10.35 13.78
C HIS A 197 -8.60 -11.58 13.92
N VAL A 198 -7.65 -11.57 14.85
CA VAL A 198 -6.82 -12.76 15.13
C VAL A 198 -7.69 -13.78 15.86
N ALA A 199 -8.24 -14.73 15.13
CA ALA A 199 -9.03 -15.81 15.68
C ALA A 199 -8.11 -16.96 16.14
N LYS A 200 -8.32 -17.47 17.34
CA LYS A 200 -7.49 -18.52 17.92
C LYS A 200 -7.55 -19.86 17.19
N ASP A 201 -8.69 -20.12 16.53
CA ASP A 201 -8.95 -21.40 15.88
C ASP A 201 -8.82 -21.33 14.35
N THR A 202 -8.32 -20.23 13.81
CA THR A 202 -8.09 -20.10 12.38
C THR A 202 -6.73 -20.65 12.00
N ASP A 203 -6.70 -21.53 11.02
CA ASP A 203 -5.46 -22.01 10.40
C ASP A 203 -4.95 -20.97 9.39
N TYR A 204 -3.89 -20.26 9.76
CA TYR A 204 -3.26 -19.24 8.93
C TYR A 204 -2.14 -19.76 8.03
N THR A 205 -1.89 -21.08 8.00
CA THR A 205 -0.73 -21.70 7.33
C THR A 205 -0.76 -21.61 5.80
N LYS A 206 -1.86 -21.14 5.20
CA LYS A 206 -1.92 -20.88 3.76
C LYS A 206 -1.15 -19.62 3.35
N ALA A 207 -0.90 -18.71 4.29
CA ALA A 207 0.00 -17.58 4.11
C ALA A 207 1.36 -17.84 4.79
N ASP A 208 2.38 -17.09 4.41
CA ASP A 208 3.74 -17.20 4.97
C ASP A 208 3.92 -16.25 6.17
N ALA A 209 3.23 -15.10 6.15
CA ALA A 209 3.34 -14.10 7.20
C ALA A 209 2.05 -13.29 7.42
N VAL A 210 1.98 -12.64 8.57
CA VAL A 210 0.95 -11.65 8.91
C VAL A 210 1.60 -10.28 9.16
N THR A 211 0.91 -9.21 8.75
CA THR A 211 1.33 -7.82 8.99
C THR A 211 0.12 -6.95 9.33
N ALA A 212 0.27 -5.63 9.31
CA ALA A 212 -0.82 -4.67 9.46
C ALA A 212 -0.64 -3.46 8.54
N TYR A 213 -1.73 -2.75 8.28
CA TYR A 213 -1.72 -1.52 7.51
C TYR A 213 -1.49 -0.29 8.41
N GLY A 214 -2.10 -0.27 9.58
CA GLY A 214 -2.01 0.82 10.53
C GLY A 214 -2.44 0.39 11.94
N CYS A 215 -2.33 1.31 12.88
CA CYS A 215 -2.80 1.12 14.24
C CYS A 215 -3.89 2.15 14.55
N GLY A 216 -5.12 1.69 14.73
CA GLY A 216 -6.29 2.52 15.03
C GLY A 216 -6.40 2.95 16.49
N HIS A 217 -5.29 3.16 17.21
CA HIS A 217 -5.34 3.50 18.61
C HIS A 217 -5.41 5.01 18.85
N SER A 218 -6.49 5.46 19.51
CA SER A 218 -6.53 6.78 20.13
C SER A 218 -5.65 6.78 21.38
N VAL A 219 -4.60 7.56 21.35
CA VAL A 219 -3.64 7.72 22.46
C VAL A 219 -3.21 9.18 22.57
N ASN A 220 -2.72 9.56 23.74
CA ASN A 220 -2.34 10.94 24.01
C ASN A 220 -0.87 11.24 23.70
N THR A 221 -0.03 10.21 23.72
CA THR A 221 1.41 10.35 23.54
C THR A 221 1.98 9.37 22.53
N PHE A 222 3.09 9.74 21.90
CA PHE A 222 3.82 8.84 21.00
C PHE A 222 4.35 7.59 21.72
N SER A 223 4.73 7.71 22.98
CA SER A 223 5.17 6.58 23.81
C SER A 223 4.06 5.54 23.99
N GLU A 224 2.84 5.98 24.35
CA GLU A 224 1.68 5.10 24.44
C GLU A 224 1.33 4.45 23.12
N HIS A 225 1.44 5.23 22.00
CA HIS A 225 1.23 4.70 20.67
C HIS A 225 2.22 3.57 20.35
N THR A 226 3.50 3.81 20.58
CA THR A 226 4.57 2.81 20.34
C THR A 226 4.36 1.55 21.18
N ALA A 227 3.97 1.70 22.45
CA ALA A 227 3.69 0.56 23.33
C ALA A 227 2.53 -0.29 22.81
N LYS A 228 1.46 0.35 22.30
CA LYS A 228 0.31 -0.36 21.71
C LYS A 228 0.67 -1.06 20.39
N VAL A 229 1.45 -0.39 19.53
CA VAL A 229 1.95 -1.00 18.28
C VAL A 229 2.76 -2.26 18.58
N ARG A 230 3.65 -2.19 19.57
CA ARG A 230 4.43 -3.34 20.01
C ARG A 230 3.54 -4.48 20.52
N MET A 231 2.59 -4.17 21.38
CA MET A 231 1.63 -5.15 21.90
C MET A 231 0.82 -5.81 20.77
N ASP A 232 0.41 -5.05 19.75
CA ASP A 232 -0.34 -5.58 18.62
C ASP A 232 0.53 -6.48 17.73
N ASN A 233 1.81 -6.14 17.53
CA ASN A 233 2.74 -7.03 16.84
C ASN A 233 2.96 -8.35 17.63
N GLU A 234 3.07 -8.27 18.95
CA GLU A 234 3.17 -9.44 19.83
C GLU A 234 1.91 -10.33 19.75
N LYS A 235 0.71 -9.75 19.72
CA LYS A 235 -0.54 -10.50 19.55
C LYS A 235 -0.63 -11.23 18.21
N ARG A 236 -0.07 -10.66 17.13
CA ARG A 236 -0.05 -11.31 15.81
C ARG A 236 0.75 -12.60 15.78
N THR A 237 1.67 -12.81 16.73
CA THR A 237 2.37 -14.09 16.86
C THR A 237 1.41 -15.26 17.15
N GLY A 238 0.21 -14.96 17.66
CA GLY A 238 -0.87 -15.93 17.84
C GLY A 238 -1.42 -16.53 16.55
N CYS A 239 -1.09 -15.96 15.37
CA CYS A 239 -1.42 -16.58 14.07
C CYS A 239 -0.58 -17.84 13.77
N GLY A 240 0.49 -18.11 14.53
CA GLY A 240 1.34 -19.30 14.33
C GLY A 240 2.22 -19.27 13.07
N ILE A 241 2.33 -18.12 12.40
CA ILE A 241 3.16 -17.88 11.22
C ILE A 241 4.09 -16.69 11.46
N SER A 242 4.97 -16.39 10.49
CA SER A 242 5.89 -15.25 10.61
C SER A 242 5.13 -13.92 10.76
N VAL A 243 5.71 -12.97 11.49
CA VAL A 243 5.16 -11.61 11.62
C VAL A 243 6.09 -10.62 10.93
N ILE A 244 5.57 -9.86 9.98
CA ILE A 244 6.23 -8.65 9.48
C ILE A 244 5.75 -7.50 10.37
N PRO A 245 6.59 -7.00 11.29
CA PRO A 245 6.14 -6.05 12.28
C PRO A 245 5.79 -4.70 11.63
N LEU A 246 4.70 -4.11 12.08
CA LEU A 246 4.33 -2.75 11.72
C LEU A 246 5.02 -1.76 12.66
N PHE A 247 5.51 -0.66 12.09
CA PHE A 247 5.85 0.56 12.82
C PHE A 247 4.94 1.68 12.32
N SER A 248 4.23 2.33 13.23
CA SER A 248 3.35 3.44 12.90
C SER A 248 3.87 4.72 13.54
N VAL A 249 3.89 5.79 12.76
CA VAL A 249 4.24 7.14 13.24
C VAL A 249 3.03 7.92 13.75
N GLY A 250 1.88 7.26 13.83
CA GLY A 250 0.60 7.85 14.18
C GLY A 250 -0.19 8.31 12.95
N TRP A 251 -1.42 8.70 13.19
CA TRP A 251 -2.32 9.20 12.15
C TRP A 251 -3.17 10.35 12.70
N ASN A 252 -3.32 11.41 11.93
CA ASN A 252 -4.14 12.56 12.26
C ASN A 252 -5.23 12.75 11.20
N PRO A 253 -6.51 12.41 11.50
CA PRO A 253 -7.61 12.51 10.56
C PRO A 253 -8.13 13.95 10.36
N SER A 254 -7.68 14.93 11.14
CA SER A 254 -8.23 16.29 11.14
C SER A 254 -8.37 16.91 9.74
N PRO A 255 -7.42 16.76 8.80
CA PRO A 255 -7.60 17.31 7.46
C PRO A 255 -8.83 16.79 6.73
N ARG A 256 -9.21 15.53 6.97
CA ARG A 256 -10.39 14.92 6.35
C ARG A 256 -11.69 15.31 7.04
N VAL A 257 -11.65 15.51 8.36
CA VAL A 257 -12.81 15.78 9.20
C VAL A 257 -13.17 17.26 9.19
N ASP A 258 -12.18 18.16 9.20
CA ASP A 258 -12.36 19.61 9.30
C ASP A 258 -12.87 20.26 7.99
N ARG A 259 -12.96 19.52 6.88
CA ARG A 259 -13.49 20.06 5.63
C ARG A 259 -15.03 20.12 5.63
N PRO A 260 -15.66 21.03 4.85
CA PRO A 260 -17.11 21.22 4.83
C PRO A 260 -17.92 19.96 4.47
N LYS A 261 -17.32 19.08 3.66
CA LYS A 261 -17.86 17.75 3.34
C LYS A 261 -16.81 16.72 3.74
N PRO A 262 -16.87 16.14 4.93
CA PRO A 262 -15.90 15.16 5.38
C PRO A 262 -15.75 14.03 4.36
N TRP A 263 -14.50 13.69 4.06
CA TRP A 263 -14.18 12.57 3.19
C TRP A 263 -13.75 11.39 4.05
N VAL A 264 -14.59 10.38 4.08
CA VAL A 264 -14.32 9.12 4.77
C VAL A 264 -14.29 8.04 3.69
N ILE A 265 -13.13 7.44 3.50
CA ILE A 265 -13.04 6.15 2.83
C ILE A 265 -13.29 5.13 3.93
N SER A 266 -14.39 4.44 3.84
CA SER A 266 -14.76 3.33 4.72
C SER A 266 -13.85 2.15 4.47
#